data_08b7e83783737a5e0873b4dce0f65c6a
#
_entry.id   08b7e83783737a5e0873b4dce0f65c6a
#
_cell.length_a   1.000
_cell.length_b   1.000
_cell.length_c   1.000
_cell.angle_alpha   90.00
_cell.angle_beta   90.00
_cell.angle_gamma   90.00
#
_symmetry.space_group_name_H-M   'P 1'
#
loop_
_entity.id
_entity.type
_entity.pdbx_description
1 polymer ?
#
loop_
_entity_poly.entity_id
_entity_poly.type
_entity_poly.pdbx_seq_one_letter_code
_entity_poly.pdbx_strand_id
1 'polypeptide(L)'
;ESADGTPLGGVTYRLSKIEDGSRYLDRTTGPDGSICWEGLEPGVYSLQEVSTVSDHILDPTEYHVELFPGKDATICLQNDKRPNLTIHKSDADTGAPVPGTVFLVKGEDSHSVAEVTTGPDGSATVENLLPGVYEVSEKSVPSPYLPDANPQLVTLYPNRNRDVYFENHKRPTVTIQKENSVTHDPIQYAEFHITWSSNKTQTGEQRDLGTFQTDEA
;
A
#
# COMPACT_ATOMS: atom_id res chain seq x y z
N GLU A 1 21.78 1.54 -14.17
CA GLU A 1 21.85 1.40 -12.71
C GLU A 1 20.56 1.85 -12.05
N SER A 2 20.33 1.45 -10.82
CA SER A 2 19.25 1.98 -10.00
C SER A 2 19.56 3.41 -9.54
N ALA A 3 18.56 4.18 -9.14
CA ALA A 3 18.71 5.55 -8.65
C ALA A 3 19.66 5.69 -7.43
N ASP A 4 19.93 4.60 -6.71
CA ASP A 4 20.92 4.55 -5.62
C ASP A 4 22.35 4.22 -6.08
N GLY A 5 22.57 4.10 -7.39
CA GLY A 5 23.87 3.81 -8.00
C GLY A 5 24.22 2.32 -8.04
N THR A 6 23.32 1.41 -7.57
CA THR A 6 23.58 -0.03 -7.69
C THR A 6 23.43 -0.51 -9.14
N PRO A 7 24.29 -1.43 -9.62
CA PRO A 7 24.14 -2.03 -10.94
C PRO A 7 22.75 -2.68 -11.09
N LEU A 8 22.10 -2.47 -12.25
CA LEU A 8 20.77 -3.00 -12.53
C LEU A 8 20.81 -3.96 -13.72
N GLY A 9 20.81 -5.26 -13.42
CA GLY A 9 20.69 -6.32 -14.41
C GLY A 9 19.24 -6.60 -14.79
N GLY A 10 19.00 -7.10 -16.00
CA GLY A 10 17.67 -7.48 -16.48
C GLY A 10 16.89 -6.37 -17.20
N VAL A 11 17.50 -5.21 -17.43
CA VAL A 11 16.91 -4.12 -18.21
C VAL A 11 17.24 -4.31 -19.69
N THR A 12 16.23 -4.27 -20.54
CA THR A 12 16.40 -4.48 -21.99
C THR A 12 16.32 -3.16 -22.74
N TYR A 13 17.31 -2.92 -23.56
CA TYR A 13 17.41 -1.75 -24.44
C TYR A 13 17.37 -2.14 -25.90
N ARG A 14 16.78 -1.26 -26.71
CA ARG A 14 16.79 -1.30 -28.17
C ARG A 14 17.69 -0.21 -28.70
N LEU A 15 18.61 -0.59 -29.59
CA LEU A 15 19.44 0.34 -30.33
C LEU A 15 18.96 0.40 -31.77
N SER A 16 18.83 1.61 -32.34
CA SER A 16 18.46 1.82 -33.75
C SER A 16 19.31 2.92 -34.37
N LYS A 17 19.74 2.75 -35.62
CA LYS A 17 20.43 3.81 -36.36
C LYS A 17 19.39 4.78 -36.92
N ILE A 18 19.52 6.08 -36.64
CA ILE A 18 18.51 7.07 -37.02
C ILE A 18 18.46 7.28 -38.53
N GLU A 19 19.61 7.28 -39.18
CA GLU A 19 19.76 7.64 -40.60
C GLU A 19 18.97 6.73 -41.55
N ASP A 20 18.96 5.41 -41.28
CA ASP A 20 18.32 4.42 -42.14
C ASP A 20 17.27 3.57 -41.44
N GLY A 21 17.04 3.81 -40.16
CA GLY A 21 16.08 3.07 -39.35
C GLY A 21 16.49 1.62 -39.04
N SER A 22 17.74 1.24 -39.31
CA SER A 22 18.25 -0.11 -38.99
C SER A 22 18.13 -0.38 -37.51
N ARG A 23 17.50 -1.50 -37.16
CA ARG A 23 17.39 -1.98 -35.78
C ARG A 23 18.46 -3.02 -35.52
N TYR A 24 19.13 -2.85 -34.40
CA TYR A 24 20.01 -3.88 -33.85
C TYR A 24 19.20 -4.76 -32.86
N LEU A 25 19.76 -5.92 -32.55
CA LEU A 25 19.11 -6.82 -31.59
C LEU A 25 18.99 -6.12 -30.25
N ASP A 26 17.81 -6.26 -29.64
CA ASP A 26 17.58 -5.84 -28.26
C ASP A 26 18.57 -6.58 -27.35
N ARG A 27 19.15 -5.88 -26.39
CA ARG A 27 20.09 -6.45 -25.43
C ARG A 27 19.67 -6.13 -24.01
N THR A 28 19.92 -7.09 -23.13
CA THR A 28 19.57 -7.00 -21.71
C THR A 28 20.83 -6.83 -20.89
N THR A 29 20.79 -5.94 -19.88
CA THR A 29 21.91 -5.70 -18.95
C THR A 29 22.23 -6.96 -18.16
N GLY A 30 23.54 -7.24 -18.03
CA GLY A 30 24.05 -8.29 -17.16
C GLY A 30 23.93 -7.95 -15.67
N PRO A 31 24.38 -8.85 -14.77
CA PRO A 31 24.35 -8.61 -13.32
C PRO A 31 25.17 -7.38 -12.88
N ASP A 32 26.15 -6.98 -13.70
CA ASP A 32 26.97 -5.78 -13.51
C ASP A 32 26.30 -4.50 -14.01
N GLY A 33 25.03 -4.59 -14.49
CA GLY A 33 24.27 -3.47 -15.02
C GLY A 33 24.72 -2.97 -16.38
N SER A 34 25.63 -3.70 -17.08
CA SER A 34 26.19 -3.27 -18.37
C SER A 34 25.67 -4.06 -19.55
N ILE A 35 25.65 -3.41 -20.72
CA ILE A 35 25.47 -4.00 -22.05
C ILE A 35 26.39 -3.31 -23.03
N CYS A 36 26.78 -4.02 -24.07
CA CYS A 36 27.66 -3.47 -25.14
C CYS A 36 27.13 -3.89 -26.51
N TRP A 37 27.16 -2.98 -27.48
CA TRP A 37 27.01 -3.28 -28.89
C TRP A 37 28.37 -3.01 -29.56
N GLU A 38 28.89 -4.00 -30.27
CA GLU A 38 30.18 -3.95 -30.93
C GLU A 38 29.99 -3.94 -32.45
N GLY A 39 31.01 -3.45 -33.19
CA GLY A 39 31.01 -3.44 -34.63
C GLY A 39 30.01 -2.49 -35.28
N LEU A 40 29.65 -1.42 -34.57
CA LEU A 40 28.73 -0.41 -35.07
C LEU A 40 29.44 0.52 -36.07
N GLU A 41 28.71 0.93 -37.10
CA GLU A 41 29.16 1.96 -38.03
C GLU A 41 29.06 3.35 -37.37
N PRO A 42 29.93 4.30 -37.75
CA PRO A 42 29.77 5.69 -37.33
C PRO A 42 28.38 6.25 -37.71
N GLY A 43 27.83 7.13 -36.90
CA GLY A 43 26.51 7.74 -37.14
C GLY A 43 25.76 8.03 -35.85
N VAL A 44 24.51 8.48 -35.98
CA VAL A 44 23.64 8.80 -34.86
C VAL A 44 22.67 7.65 -34.60
N TYR A 45 22.63 7.24 -33.35
CA TYR A 45 21.76 6.15 -32.86
C TYR A 45 20.74 6.64 -31.84
N SER A 46 19.57 6.03 -31.86
CA SER A 46 18.60 6.12 -30.76
C SER A 46 18.73 4.89 -29.86
N LEU A 47 18.70 5.10 -28.56
CA LEU A 47 18.69 4.08 -27.53
C LEU A 47 17.43 4.24 -26.70
N GLN A 48 16.63 3.20 -26.60
CA GLN A 48 15.37 3.20 -25.88
C GLN A 48 15.28 1.98 -24.96
N GLU A 49 14.84 2.20 -23.73
CA GLU A 49 14.48 1.12 -22.83
C GLU A 49 13.17 0.49 -23.28
N VAL A 50 13.15 -0.84 -23.46
CA VAL A 50 11.95 -1.58 -23.87
C VAL A 50 11.35 -2.43 -22.77
N SER A 51 12.13 -2.77 -21.75
CA SER A 51 11.64 -3.40 -20.52
C SER A 51 12.60 -3.20 -19.36
N THR A 52 12.07 -3.13 -18.17
CA THR A 52 12.82 -3.08 -16.91
C THR A 52 12.37 -4.19 -15.95
N VAL A 53 13.05 -4.32 -14.81
CA VAL A 53 12.68 -5.26 -13.75
C VAL A 53 11.45 -4.77 -12.99
N SER A 54 10.74 -5.69 -12.34
CA SER A 54 9.39 -5.46 -11.81
C SER A 54 9.30 -4.40 -10.70
N ASP A 55 10.38 -4.18 -9.97
CA ASP A 55 10.48 -3.21 -8.87
C ASP A 55 11.01 -1.83 -9.29
N HIS A 56 11.24 -1.64 -10.60
CA HIS A 56 11.68 -0.37 -11.19
C HIS A 56 10.66 0.18 -12.19
N ILE A 57 10.80 1.48 -12.46
CA ILE A 57 9.95 2.22 -13.40
C ILE A 57 10.66 2.24 -14.75
N LEU A 58 9.94 1.87 -15.82
CA LEU A 58 10.44 1.97 -17.18
C LEU A 58 10.74 3.44 -17.52
N ASP A 59 11.94 3.72 -18.03
CA ASP A 59 12.27 5.02 -18.58
C ASP A 59 11.80 5.11 -20.05
N PRO A 60 10.76 5.93 -20.36
CA PRO A 60 10.27 6.06 -21.73
C PRO A 60 11.14 6.95 -22.61
N THR A 61 12.23 7.50 -22.09
CA THR A 61 13.08 8.46 -22.78
C THR A 61 13.82 7.78 -23.93
N GLU A 62 13.82 8.43 -25.11
CA GLU A 62 14.66 8.06 -26.23
C GLU A 62 15.94 8.88 -26.17
N TYR A 63 17.07 8.20 -25.99
CA TYR A 63 18.39 8.80 -25.91
C TYR A 63 19.07 8.75 -27.27
N HIS A 64 19.74 9.83 -27.68
CA HIS A 64 20.50 9.86 -28.89
C HIS A 64 22.00 9.86 -28.58
N VAL A 65 22.75 9.01 -29.28
CA VAL A 65 24.20 8.90 -29.17
C VAL A 65 24.84 8.99 -30.55
N GLU A 66 25.84 9.85 -30.70
CA GLU A 66 26.64 9.95 -31.93
C GLU A 66 27.95 9.18 -31.78
N LEU A 67 28.17 8.24 -32.70
CA LEU A 67 29.39 7.43 -32.74
C LEU A 67 30.34 7.96 -33.82
N PHE A 68 31.60 8.16 -33.44
CA PHE A 68 32.68 8.63 -34.32
C PHE A 68 33.66 7.50 -34.64
N PRO A 69 34.33 7.53 -35.80
CA PRO A 69 35.34 6.53 -36.16
C PRO A 69 36.42 6.39 -35.08
N GLY A 70 36.67 5.15 -34.64
CA GLY A 70 37.70 4.81 -33.65
C GLY A 70 37.52 5.38 -32.26
N LYS A 71 36.28 5.78 -31.89
CA LYS A 71 35.94 6.24 -30.53
C LYS A 71 34.78 5.47 -29.96
N ASP A 72 35.00 4.91 -28.79
CA ASP A 72 33.93 4.30 -28.00
C ASP A 72 33.05 5.36 -27.30
N ALA A 73 31.78 5.06 -27.12
CA ALA A 73 30.85 5.88 -26.36
C ALA A 73 30.26 5.07 -25.20
N THR A 74 30.09 5.71 -24.05
CA THR A 74 29.44 5.13 -22.89
C THR A 74 28.31 6.04 -22.45
N ILE A 75 27.13 5.49 -22.18
CA ILE A 75 25.97 6.18 -21.63
C ILE A 75 25.65 5.53 -20.30
N CYS A 76 25.51 6.33 -19.27
CA CYS A 76 25.06 5.89 -17.95
C CYS A 76 23.58 6.29 -17.76
N LEU A 77 22.72 5.32 -17.57
CA LEU A 77 21.28 5.50 -17.40
C LEU A 77 20.84 4.95 -16.06
N GLN A 78 19.80 5.53 -15.49
CA GLN A 78 19.28 5.16 -14.17
C GLN A 78 17.76 4.93 -14.25
N ASN A 79 17.29 3.92 -13.52
CA ASN A 79 15.87 3.68 -13.31
C ASN A 79 15.49 3.98 -11.87
N ASP A 80 14.36 4.64 -11.71
CA ASP A 80 13.74 4.85 -10.42
C ASP A 80 13.09 3.58 -9.89
N LYS A 81 13.14 3.36 -8.57
CA LYS A 81 12.43 2.28 -7.89
C LYS A 81 10.96 2.61 -7.71
N ARG A 82 10.13 1.60 -7.83
CA ARG A 82 8.72 1.69 -7.47
C ARG A 82 8.58 1.78 -5.95
N PRO A 83 7.75 2.69 -5.43
CA PRO A 83 7.49 2.80 -4.01
C PRO A 83 6.64 1.65 -3.47
N ASN A 84 6.81 1.37 -2.18
CA ASN A 84 5.91 0.54 -1.40
C ASN A 84 5.03 1.43 -0.51
N LEU A 85 3.80 0.98 -0.27
CA LEU A 85 2.85 1.59 0.66
C LEU A 85 2.63 0.65 1.83
N THR A 86 3.01 1.07 3.05
CA THR A 86 2.74 0.33 4.28
C THR A 86 1.61 0.99 5.05
N ILE A 87 0.60 0.20 5.40
CA ILE A 87 -0.57 0.61 6.16
C ILE A 87 -0.38 0.08 7.59
N HIS A 88 -0.48 0.96 8.58
CA HIS A 88 -0.42 0.62 10.00
C HIS A 88 -1.79 0.80 10.63
N LYS A 89 -2.23 -0.20 11.38
CA LYS A 89 -3.52 -0.23 12.07
C LYS A 89 -3.36 -0.44 13.54
N SER A 90 -3.89 0.50 14.34
CA SER A 90 -3.80 0.48 15.79
C SER A 90 -5.15 0.73 16.47
N ASP A 91 -5.21 0.34 17.72
CA ASP A 91 -6.27 0.66 18.68
C ASP A 91 -6.11 2.12 19.12
N ALA A 92 -7.12 2.95 18.92
CA ALA A 92 -7.07 4.39 19.18
C ALA A 92 -6.86 4.75 20.67
N ASP A 93 -7.21 3.85 21.57
CA ASP A 93 -7.15 4.11 23.02
C ASP A 93 -5.84 3.61 23.65
N THR A 94 -5.24 2.56 23.06
CA THR A 94 -4.07 1.89 23.65
C THR A 94 -2.82 1.94 22.78
N GLY A 95 -2.97 2.27 21.48
CA GLY A 95 -1.88 2.18 20.49
C GLY A 95 -1.49 0.75 20.10
N ALA A 96 -2.18 -0.26 20.64
CA ALA A 96 -1.87 -1.67 20.34
C ALA A 96 -2.17 -1.99 18.86
N PRO A 97 -1.36 -2.85 18.19
CA PRO A 97 -1.63 -3.25 16.82
C PRO A 97 -2.96 -3.99 16.69
N VAL A 98 -3.66 -3.77 15.56
CA VAL A 98 -4.92 -4.43 15.25
C VAL A 98 -4.74 -5.31 14.01
N PRO A 99 -4.50 -6.61 14.19
CA PRO A 99 -4.41 -7.56 13.09
C PRO A 99 -5.79 -7.89 12.52
N GLY A 100 -5.82 -8.34 11.25
CA GLY A 100 -7.04 -8.82 10.60
C GLY A 100 -7.95 -7.71 10.05
N THR A 101 -7.51 -6.45 10.05
CA THR A 101 -8.19 -5.38 9.33
C THR A 101 -7.92 -5.49 7.84
N VAL A 102 -8.97 -5.46 7.02
CA VAL A 102 -8.87 -5.52 5.56
C VAL A 102 -8.95 -4.11 4.99
N PHE A 103 -7.96 -3.74 4.21
CA PHE A 103 -7.88 -2.48 3.49
C PHE A 103 -8.03 -2.66 1.99
N LEU A 104 -8.67 -1.69 1.36
CA LEU A 104 -8.76 -1.55 -0.08
C LEU A 104 -7.90 -0.36 -0.53
N VAL A 105 -7.00 -0.61 -1.48
CA VAL A 105 -6.16 0.40 -2.12
C VAL A 105 -6.61 0.59 -3.56
N LYS A 106 -6.95 1.82 -3.94
CA LYS A 106 -7.40 2.19 -5.29
C LYS A 106 -6.48 3.25 -5.88
N GLY A 107 -6.21 3.15 -7.19
CA GLY A 107 -5.52 4.18 -7.96
C GLY A 107 -6.45 5.34 -8.38
N GLU A 108 -5.90 6.33 -9.07
CA GLU A 108 -6.62 7.54 -9.54
C GLU A 108 -7.85 7.24 -10.41
N ASP A 109 -7.82 6.15 -11.17
CA ASP A 109 -8.92 5.69 -12.01
C ASP A 109 -10.01 4.94 -11.23
N SER A 110 -9.94 4.94 -9.90
CA SER A 110 -10.83 4.23 -8.98
C SER A 110 -10.82 2.71 -9.12
N HIS A 111 -9.93 2.13 -9.92
CA HIS A 111 -9.74 0.68 -9.96
C HIS A 111 -9.06 0.19 -8.68
N SER A 112 -9.52 -0.95 -8.20
CA SER A 112 -8.88 -1.62 -7.06
C SER A 112 -7.49 -2.11 -7.49
N VAL A 113 -6.46 -1.60 -6.82
CA VAL A 113 -5.07 -2.01 -7.06
C VAL A 113 -4.70 -3.20 -6.19
N ALA A 114 -5.14 -3.16 -4.91
CA ALA A 114 -4.88 -4.22 -3.95
C ALA A 114 -5.95 -4.29 -2.86
N GLU A 115 -6.13 -5.49 -2.33
CA GLU A 115 -6.83 -5.75 -1.07
C GLU A 115 -5.83 -6.44 -0.15
N VAL A 116 -5.56 -5.84 1.02
CA VAL A 116 -4.54 -6.33 1.96
C VAL A 116 -5.11 -6.43 3.36
N THR A 117 -4.57 -7.36 4.14
CA THR A 117 -5.00 -7.62 5.51
C THR A 117 -3.83 -7.40 6.47
N THR A 118 -4.05 -6.68 7.57
CA THR A 118 -3.02 -6.43 8.57
C THR A 118 -2.59 -7.71 9.28
N GLY A 119 -1.28 -7.87 9.39
CA GLY A 119 -0.62 -8.95 10.12
C GLY A 119 -0.64 -8.78 11.64
N PRO A 120 0.05 -9.69 12.39
CA PRO A 120 0.09 -9.65 13.85
C PRO A 120 0.66 -8.34 14.43
N ASP A 121 1.50 -7.65 13.69
CA ASP A 121 2.08 -6.35 14.04
C ASP A 121 1.17 -5.17 13.68
N GLY A 122 -0.05 -5.43 13.17
CA GLY A 122 -0.99 -4.41 12.72
C GLY A 122 -0.62 -3.78 11.38
N SER A 123 0.35 -4.30 10.64
CA SER A 123 0.78 -3.73 9.36
C SER A 123 0.38 -4.57 8.15
N ALA A 124 0.26 -3.90 6.99
CA ALA A 124 0.11 -4.52 5.68
C ALA A 124 0.83 -3.67 4.64
N THR A 125 1.58 -4.32 3.74
CA THR A 125 2.35 -3.61 2.70
C THR A 125 1.86 -4.00 1.31
N VAL A 126 1.66 -2.98 0.46
CA VAL A 126 1.48 -3.14 -0.99
C VAL A 126 2.78 -2.73 -1.66
N GLU A 127 3.40 -3.69 -2.35
CA GLU A 127 4.73 -3.51 -2.93
C GLU A 127 4.67 -3.08 -4.40
N ASN A 128 5.73 -2.42 -4.85
CA ASN A 128 6.01 -2.12 -6.26
C ASN A 128 4.89 -1.34 -6.98
N LEU A 129 4.29 -0.39 -6.28
CA LEU A 129 3.27 0.48 -6.84
C LEU A 129 3.89 1.48 -7.84
N LEU A 130 3.11 1.92 -8.80
CA LEU A 130 3.50 3.06 -9.63
C LEU A 130 3.40 4.36 -8.81
N PRO A 131 4.23 5.37 -9.09
CA PRO A 131 4.01 6.71 -8.55
C PRO A 131 2.63 7.23 -8.95
N GLY A 132 1.96 7.95 -8.04
CA GLY A 132 0.59 8.44 -8.27
C GLY A 132 -0.16 8.68 -6.97
N VAL A 133 -1.45 9.02 -7.09
CA VAL A 133 -2.35 9.21 -5.94
C VAL A 133 -3.17 7.94 -5.74
N TYR A 134 -3.26 7.53 -4.48
CA TYR A 134 -4.01 6.34 -4.06
C TYR A 134 -4.99 6.69 -2.96
N GLU A 135 -6.17 6.09 -3.02
CA GLU A 135 -7.16 6.08 -1.94
C GLU A 135 -7.00 4.79 -1.14
N VAL A 136 -6.81 4.92 0.17
CA VAL A 136 -6.75 3.80 1.12
C VAL A 136 -7.96 3.87 2.04
N SER A 137 -8.75 2.81 2.08
CA SER A 137 -9.97 2.74 2.89
C SER A 137 -10.09 1.39 3.62
N GLU A 138 -10.73 1.41 4.80
CA GLU A 138 -11.07 0.19 5.51
C GLU A 138 -12.24 -0.52 4.79
N LYS A 139 -12.06 -1.78 4.45
CA LYS A 139 -13.12 -2.65 3.95
C LYS A 139 -13.83 -3.38 5.09
N SER A 140 -13.07 -3.86 6.07
CA SER A 140 -13.59 -4.50 7.27
C SER A 140 -12.59 -4.45 8.41
N VAL A 141 -13.10 -4.42 9.64
CA VAL A 141 -12.31 -4.46 10.88
C VAL A 141 -12.77 -5.63 11.75
N PRO A 142 -11.87 -6.24 12.53
CA PRO A 142 -12.25 -7.30 13.46
C PRO A 142 -13.08 -6.77 14.62
N SER A 143 -13.98 -7.61 15.18
CA SER A 143 -14.65 -7.29 16.44
C SER A 143 -13.60 -7.20 17.56
N PRO A 144 -13.74 -6.25 18.53
CA PRO A 144 -14.89 -5.38 18.77
C PRO A 144 -14.79 -3.97 18.16
N TYR A 145 -13.89 -3.73 17.21
CA TYR A 145 -13.65 -2.39 16.66
C TYR A 145 -14.81 -1.85 15.82
N LEU A 146 -14.91 -0.53 15.78
CA LEU A 146 -15.81 0.22 14.90
C LEU A 146 -15.04 0.59 13.63
N PRO A 147 -15.58 0.35 12.42
CA PRO A 147 -14.91 0.75 11.18
C PRO A 147 -14.88 2.29 11.05
N ASP A 148 -13.80 2.83 10.49
CA ASP A 148 -13.73 4.20 9.99
C ASP A 148 -14.13 4.23 8.52
N ALA A 149 -15.15 5.02 8.20
CA ALA A 149 -15.64 5.18 6.83
C ALA A 149 -14.83 6.22 6.02
N ASN A 150 -13.87 6.92 6.64
CA ASN A 150 -13.11 7.98 5.99
C ASN A 150 -11.87 7.41 5.30
N PRO A 151 -11.77 7.50 3.95
CA PRO A 151 -10.55 7.09 3.26
C PRO A 151 -9.44 8.12 3.46
N GLN A 152 -8.19 7.68 3.33
CA GLN A 152 -7.02 8.55 3.24
C GLN A 152 -6.49 8.57 1.82
N LEU A 153 -6.17 9.78 1.33
CA LEU A 153 -5.45 9.95 0.07
C LEU A 153 -3.95 10.03 0.35
N VAL A 154 -3.18 9.24 -0.39
CA VAL A 154 -1.74 9.18 -0.28
C VAL A 154 -1.10 9.34 -1.64
N THR A 155 -0.10 10.23 -1.74
CA THR A 155 0.71 10.40 -2.96
C THR A 155 2.01 9.61 -2.81
N LEU A 156 2.29 8.76 -3.78
CA LEU A 156 3.52 7.99 -3.89
C LEU A 156 4.46 8.61 -4.93
N TYR A 157 5.72 8.71 -4.57
CA TYR A 157 6.79 9.23 -5.43
C TYR A 157 7.82 8.13 -5.72
N PRO A 158 8.53 8.19 -6.86
CA PRO A 158 9.62 7.28 -7.13
C PRO A 158 10.64 7.26 -5.99
N ASN A 159 11.26 6.11 -5.74
CA ASN A 159 12.33 5.90 -4.75
C ASN A 159 11.92 6.18 -3.29
N ARG A 160 10.64 6.36 -2.97
CA ARG A 160 10.16 6.73 -1.64
C ARG A 160 9.01 5.86 -1.19
N ASN A 161 9.28 4.96 -0.26
CA ASN A 161 8.22 4.24 0.44
C ASN A 161 7.38 5.19 1.29
N ARG A 162 6.12 4.83 1.50
CA ARG A 162 5.17 5.65 2.26
C ARG A 162 4.44 4.81 3.30
N ASP A 163 4.28 5.39 4.49
CA ASP A 163 3.48 4.83 5.57
C ASP A 163 2.20 5.66 5.74
N VAL A 164 1.09 4.97 6.04
CA VAL A 164 -0.20 5.57 6.42
C VAL A 164 -0.72 4.89 7.68
N TYR A 165 -1.45 5.64 8.53
CA TYR A 165 -1.87 5.20 9.84
C TYR A 165 -3.36 5.30 9.98
N PHE A 166 -4.00 4.24 10.48
CA PHE A 166 -5.41 4.16 10.77
C PHE A 166 -5.61 3.70 12.22
N GLU A 167 -6.56 4.32 12.89
CA GLU A 167 -6.91 4.01 14.28
C GLU A 167 -8.40 3.74 14.38
N ASN A 168 -8.80 2.75 15.19
CA ASN A 168 -10.22 2.53 15.50
C ASN A 168 -10.43 2.42 17.00
N HIS A 169 -11.57 2.95 17.46
CA HIS A 169 -12.06 2.71 18.80
C HIS A 169 -12.82 1.39 18.89
N LYS A 170 -12.73 0.76 20.05
CA LYS A 170 -13.61 -0.38 20.36
C LYS A 170 -15.04 0.05 20.61
N ARG A 171 -15.97 -0.83 20.36
CA ARG A 171 -17.36 -0.65 20.80
C ARG A 171 -17.38 -0.55 22.31
N PRO A 172 -18.13 0.40 22.88
CA PRO A 172 -18.27 0.51 24.33
C PRO A 172 -18.97 -0.72 24.88
N THR A 173 -18.67 -1.05 26.13
CA THR A 173 -19.35 -2.09 26.92
C THR A 173 -20.13 -1.47 28.02
N VAL A 174 -21.24 -2.11 28.39
CA VAL A 174 -22.04 -1.75 29.59
C VAL A 174 -21.98 -2.96 30.51
N THR A 175 -21.52 -2.73 31.73
CA THR A 175 -21.58 -3.72 32.82
C THR A 175 -22.66 -3.32 33.80
N ILE A 176 -23.57 -4.23 34.11
CA ILE A 176 -24.62 -4.03 35.08
C ILE A 176 -24.29 -4.89 36.30
N GLN A 177 -24.11 -4.23 37.45
CA GLN A 177 -23.98 -4.90 38.77
C GLN A 177 -25.26 -4.69 39.57
N LYS A 178 -25.83 -5.77 40.04
CA LYS A 178 -27.03 -5.73 40.90
C LYS A 178 -26.67 -6.15 42.32
N GLU A 179 -26.94 -5.28 43.28
CA GLU A 179 -26.58 -5.49 44.67
C GLU A 179 -27.81 -5.34 45.56
N ASN A 180 -27.78 -5.98 46.76
CA ASN A 180 -28.70 -5.72 47.84
C ASN A 180 -28.43 -4.33 48.40
N SER A 181 -29.48 -3.51 48.59
CA SER A 181 -29.37 -2.12 49.02
C SER A 181 -28.90 -1.93 50.47
N VAL A 182 -28.87 -3.00 51.26
CA VAL A 182 -28.49 -2.96 52.68
C VAL A 182 -27.17 -3.66 52.94
N THR A 183 -26.98 -4.84 52.36
CA THR A 183 -25.78 -5.67 52.61
C THR A 183 -24.70 -5.47 51.56
N HIS A 184 -25.03 -4.87 50.39
CA HIS A 184 -24.18 -4.72 49.23
C HIS A 184 -23.71 -6.05 48.61
N ASP A 185 -24.35 -7.18 49.01
CA ASP A 185 -24.09 -8.46 48.41
C ASP A 185 -24.61 -8.48 46.96
N PRO A 186 -23.87 -9.12 46.01
CA PRO A 186 -24.34 -9.28 44.64
C PRO A 186 -25.62 -10.09 44.57
N ILE A 187 -26.56 -9.65 43.72
CA ILE A 187 -27.80 -10.35 43.43
C ILE A 187 -27.66 -11.07 42.10
N GLN A 188 -27.70 -12.39 42.15
CA GLN A 188 -27.65 -13.28 41.02
C GLN A 188 -29.02 -13.40 40.33
N TYR A 189 -28.99 -13.75 39.04
CA TYR A 189 -30.19 -14.04 38.23
C TYR A 189 -31.19 -12.88 38.13
N ALA A 190 -30.79 -11.65 38.42
CA ALA A 190 -31.61 -10.48 38.15
C ALA A 190 -31.69 -10.25 36.63
N GLU A 191 -32.93 -10.19 36.13
CA GLU A 191 -33.17 -9.96 34.70
C GLU A 191 -33.17 -8.46 34.35
N PHE A 192 -32.56 -8.12 33.23
CA PHE A 192 -32.54 -6.79 32.63
C PHE A 192 -32.90 -6.89 31.15
N HIS A 193 -33.85 -6.07 30.73
CA HIS A 193 -34.14 -5.86 29.31
C HIS A 193 -33.42 -4.62 28.85
N ILE A 194 -32.57 -4.76 27.81
CA ILE A 194 -31.75 -3.68 27.33
C ILE A 194 -32.19 -3.27 25.92
N THR A 195 -32.49 -1.98 25.77
CA THR A 195 -32.78 -1.35 24.49
C THR A 195 -31.74 -0.28 24.19
N TRP A 196 -31.32 -0.22 22.94
CA TRP A 196 -30.44 0.86 22.42
C TRP A 196 -31.30 1.90 21.69
N SER A 197 -30.95 3.17 21.82
CA SER A 197 -31.55 4.25 21.03
C SER A 197 -30.46 5.15 20.47
N SER A 198 -30.63 5.60 19.24
CA SER A 198 -29.68 6.51 18.56
C SER A 198 -29.64 7.92 19.16
N ASN A 199 -30.57 8.27 20.02
CA ASN A 199 -30.59 9.55 20.74
C ASN A 199 -31.10 9.42 22.20
N LYS A 200 -30.76 10.42 23.03
CA LYS A 200 -31.14 10.47 24.44
C LYS A 200 -32.66 10.58 24.71
N THR A 201 -33.42 11.05 23.72
CA THR A 201 -34.87 11.24 23.82
C THR A 201 -35.67 10.00 23.42
N GLN A 202 -34.98 8.93 23.02
CA GLN A 202 -35.57 7.66 22.57
C GLN A 202 -36.57 7.81 21.40
N THR A 203 -36.46 8.89 20.63
CA THR A 203 -37.30 9.16 19.44
C THR A 203 -36.59 8.80 18.12
N GLY A 204 -35.31 8.42 18.18
CA GLY A 204 -34.53 7.97 17.03
C GLY A 204 -34.68 6.48 16.76
N GLU A 205 -33.74 5.92 15.98
CA GLU A 205 -33.66 4.48 15.74
C GLU A 205 -33.52 3.74 17.07
N GLN A 206 -34.31 2.70 17.26
CA GLN A 206 -34.28 1.86 18.47
C GLN A 206 -33.96 0.41 18.05
N ARG A 207 -33.20 -0.27 18.91
CA ARG A 207 -32.90 -1.70 18.76
C ARG A 207 -33.10 -2.38 20.11
N ASP A 208 -33.82 -3.47 20.10
CA ASP A 208 -33.87 -4.39 21.22
C ASP A 208 -32.58 -5.23 21.24
N LEU A 209 -31.84 -5.14 22.33
CA LEU A 209 -30.61 -5.89 22.54
C LEU A 209 -30.85 -7.20 23.30
N GLY A 210 -32.08 -7.42 23.79
CA GLY A 210 -32.49 -8.65 24.46
C GLY A 210 -32.51 -8.55 25.97
N THR A 211 -32.79 -9.71 26.61
CA THR A 211 -32.85 -9.88 28.07
C THR A 211 -31.57 -10.57 28.54
N PHE A 212 -30.97 -10.04 29.60
CA PHE A 212 -29.72 -10.53 30.20
C PHE A 212 -29.95 -10.76 31.70
N GLN A 213 -29.24 -11.71 32.26
CA GLN A 213 -29.26 -12.01 33.69
C GLN A 213 -27.87 -11.78 34.30
N THR A 214 -27.85 -11.38 35.59
CA THR A 214 -26.58 -11.36 36.32
C THR A 214 -26.08 -12.78 36.61
N ASP A 215 -24.79 -12.98 36.44
CA ASP A 215 -24.10 -14.27 36.62
C ASP A 215 -24.00 -14.67 38.12
N GLU A 216 -23.50 -15.89 38.34
CA GLU A 216 -23.01 -16.31 39.68
C GLU A 216 -21.77 -15.48 40.03
N ALA A 217 -21.73 -14.99 41.29
CA ALA A 217 -20.67 -14.14 41.81
C ALA A 217 -19.41 -14.97 42.14
#